data_ab8734d0ef84cae1d304b357db3d30dc
#
_entry.id   ab8734d0ef84cae1d304b357db3d30dc
#
_cell.length_a   1.000
_cell.length_b   1.000
_cell.length_c   1.000
_cell.angle_alpha   90.00
_cell.angle_beta   90.00
_cell.angle_gamma   90.00
#
_symmetry.space_group_name_H-M   'P 1'
#
loop_
_entity.id
_entity.type
_entity.pdbx_description
1 polymer ?
#
loop_
_entity_poly.entity_id
_entity_poly.type
_entity_poly.pdbx_seq_one_letter_code
_entity_poly.pdbx_strand_id
1 'polypeptide(L)'
;MQTDTYTSAHGASVTRFADVEILRYEIPGFEALPLERKLFVYHLSEAALAGRDITFDQNGRYGLRLRALFEGIYLGYEGDRTSADFHGVEEYLFRLWFSSGIHHHYGSEKFEPHFSEAYL
;
A
#
# COMPACT_ATOMS: atom_id res chain seq x y z
N MET A 1 -13.91 1.91 0.02
CA MET A 1 -13.55 1.10 -1.17
C MET A 1 -13.58 -0.37 -0.80
N GLN A 2 -14.22 -1.19 -1.60
CA GLN A 2 -14.22 -2.63 -1.35
C GLN A 2 -12.93 -3.18 -1.96
N THR A 3 -12.03 -3.68 -1.12
CA THR A 3 -10.90 -4.48 -1.59
C THR A 3 -11.42 -5.88 -1.91
N ASP A 4 -11.55 -6.19 -3.17
CA ASP A 4 -11.96 -7.52 -3.59
C ASP A 4 -10.78 -8.48 -3.45
N THR A 5 -10.93 -9.49 -2.61
CA THR A 5 -9.95 -10.57 -2.51
C THR A 5 -10.53 -11.82 -3.14
N TYR A 6 -9.85 -12.37 -4.13
CA TYR A 6 -10.23 -13.60 -4.81
C TYR A 6 -9.01 -14.50 -5.06
N THR A 7 -9.25 -15.75 -5.36
CA THR A 7 -8.18 -16.69 -5.75
C THR A 7 -8.06 -16.70 -7.26
N SER A 8 -6.86 -16.42 -7.77
CA SER A 8 -6.58 -16.49 -9.21
C SER A 8 -6.65 -17.92 -9.73
N ALA A 9 -6.72 -18.08 -11.05
CA ALA A 9 -6.69 -19.39 -11.72
C ALA A 9 -5.43 -20.23 -11.39
N HIS A 10 -4.39 -19.59 -10.86
CA HIS A 10 -3.13 -20.23 -10.44
C HIS A 10 -3.02 -20.44 -8.92
N GLY A 11 -4.12 -20.30 -8.18
CA GLY A 11 -4.15 -20.51 -6.73
C GLY A 11 -3.60 -19.38 -5.88
N ALA A 12 -3.14 -18.26 -6.48
CA ALA A 12 -2.66 -17.11 -5.74
C ALA A 12 -3.83 -16.29 -5.17
N SER A 13 -3.71 -15.83 -3.93
CA SER A 13 -4.63 -14.84 -3.37
C SER A 13 -4.35 -13.48 -4.01
N VAL A 14 -5.40 -12.83 -4.50
CA VAL A 14 -5.33 -11.54 -5.18
C VAL A 14 -6.11 -10.52 -4.37
N THR A 15 -5.49 -9.40 -4.08
CA THR A 15 -6.16 -8.22 -3.51
C THR A 15 -6.14 -7.11 -4.55
N ARG A 16 -7.28 -6.54 -4.89
CA ARG A 16 -7.38 -5.48 -5.91
C ARG A 16 -7.86 -4.18 -5.28
N PHE A 17 -7.24 -3.09 -5.68
CA PHE A 17 -7.73 -1.73 -5.43
C PHE A 17 -7.38 -0.83 -6.61
N ALA A 18 -8.28 0.05 -7.00
CA ALA A 18 -8.13 0.88 -8.19
C ALA A 18 -7.69 0.04 -9.42
N ASP A 19 -6.57 0.39 -10.06
CA ASP A 19 -5.96 -0.33 -11.19
C ASP A 19 -4.83 -1.28 -10.77
N VAL A 20 -4.67 -1.53 -9.45
CA VAL A 20 -3.58 -2.35 -8.91
C VAL A 20 -4.09 -3.72 -8.46
N GLU A 21 -3.35 -4.76 -8.81
CA GLU A 21 -3.54 -6.12 -8.30
C GLU A 21 -2.32 -6.55 -7.48
N ILE A 22 -2.54 -6.92 -6.22
CA ILE A 22 -1.50 -7.46 -5.35
C ILE A 22 -1.65 -8.98 -5.31
N LEU A 23 -0.67 -9.67 -5.86
CA LEU A 23 -0.62 -11.14 -5.88
C LEU A 23 0.19 -11.64 -4.70
N ARG A 24 -0.37 -12.56 -3.93
CA ARG A 24 0.35 -13.29 -2.90
C ARG A 24 0.75 -14.65 -3.43
N TYR A 25 2.04 -14.86 -3.57
CA TYR A 25 2.59 -16.14 -3.99
C TYR A 25 2.98 -16.99 -2.78
N GLU A 26 2.70 -18.28 -2.88
CA GLU A 26 3.36 -19.27 -2.03
C GLU A 26 4.77 -19.52 -2.55
N ILE A 27 5.71 -19.76 -1.64
CA ILE A 27 7.08 -20.07 -1.96
C ILE A 27 7.30 -21.57 -1.65
N PRO A 28 7.14 -22.47 -2.63
CA PRO A 28 7.33 -23.90 -2.42
C PRO A 28 8.73 -24.19 -1.89
N GLY A 29 8.82 -25.05 -0.88
CA GLY A 29 10.08 -25.43 -0.27
C GLY A 29 10.58 -24.51 0.85
N PHE A 30 9.94 -23.37 1.12
CA PHE A 30 10.30 -22.50 2.25
C PHE A 30 10.24 -23.25 3.58
N GLU A 31 9.21 -24.07 3.78
CA GLU A 31 9.04 -24.85 5.01
C GLU A 31 10.15 -25.90 5.25
N ALA A 32 10.79 -26.36 4.19
CA ALA A 32 11.91 -27.30 4.27
C ALA A 32 13.25 -26.65 4.59
N LEU A 33 13.32 -25.29 4.61
CA LEU A 33 14.56 -24.60 4.94
C LEU A 33 14.94 -24.82 6.42
N PRO A 34 16.25 -24.93 6.72
CA PRO A 34 16.75 -24.90 8.10
C PRO A 34 16.33 -23.63 8.83
N LEU A 35 16.12 -23.73 10.15
CA LEU A 35 15.68 -22.59 10.99
C LEU A 35 16.58 -21.36 10.82
N GLU A 36 17.87 -21.53 10.74
CA GLU A 36 18.84 -20.43 10.56
C GLU A 36 18.54 -19.61 9.30
N ARG A 37 18.21 -20.29 8.18
CA ARG A 37 17.84 -19.62 6.93
C ARG A 37 16.48 -18.91 7.02
N LYS A 38 15.52 -19.53 7.70
CA LYS A 38 14.22 -18.88 7.96
C LYS A 38 14.39 -17.62 8.80
N LEU A 39 15.18 -17.67 9.86
CA LEU A 39 15.50 -16.50 10.68
C LEU A 39 16.25 -15.42 9.89
N PHE A 40 17.18 -15.79 9.05
CA PHE A 40 17.88 -14.84 8.19
C PHE A 40 16.89 -14.09 7.25
N VAL A 41 16.00 -14.82 6.57
CA VAL A 41 14.98 -14.21 5.70
C VAL A 41 14.03 -13.32 6.51
N TYR A 42 13.63 -13.76 7.70
CA TYR A 42 12.81 -12.95 8.59
C TYR A 42 13.48 -11.61 8.94
N HIS A 43 14.73 -11.64 9.39
CA HIS A 43 15.45 -10.41 9.73
C HIS A 43 15.72 -9.51 8.52
N LEU A 44 15.93 -10.06 7.34
CA LEU A 44 16.01 -9.28 6.10
C LEU A 44 14.68 -8.58 5.79
N SER A 45 13.55 -9.28 5.98
CA SER A 45 12.23 -8.68 5.79
C SER A 45 11.97 -7.54 6.77
N GLU A 46 12.32 -7.73 8.05
CA GLU A 46 12.22 -6.67 9.08
C GLU A 46 13.10 -5.45 8.73
N ALA A 47 14.31 -5.69 8.25
CA ALA A 47 15.20 -4.62 7.81
C ALA A 47 14.64 -3.85 6.60
N ALA A 48 14.05 -4.56 5.64
CA ALA A 48 13.39 -3.94 4.48
C ALA A 48 12.19 -3.08 4.91
N LEU A 49 11.38 -3.56 5.85
CA LEU A 49 10.25 -2.81 6.39
C LEU A 49 10.72 -1.54 7.14
N ALA A 50 11.82 -1.62 7.89
CA ALA A 50 12.39 -0.45 8.55
C ALA A 50 12.93 0.60 7.57
N GLY A 51 13.38 0.16 6.38
CA GLY A 51 13.90 1.02 5.31
C GLY A 51 12.84 1.66 4.41
N ARG A 52 11.56 1.33 4.56
CA ARG A 52 10.48 1.79 3.66
C ARG A 52 10.37 3.32 3.54
N ASP A 53 10.69 4.05 4.60
CA ASP A 53 10.60 5.52 4.64
C ASP A 53 11.59 6.19 3.69
N ILE A 54 12.71 5.54 3.39
CA ILE A 54 13.73 6.04 2.47
C ILE A 54 13.13 6.23 1.07
N THR A 55 12.32 5.29 0.59
CA THR A 55 11.68 5.38 -0.72
C THR A 55 10.70 6.55 -0.78
N PHE A 56 9.89 6.74 0.26
CA PHE A 56 8.98 7.89 0.35
C PHE A 56 9.72 9.22 0.35
N ASP A 57 10.84 9.32 1.06
CA ASP A 57 11.66 10.54 1.13
C ASP A 57 12.30 10.86 -0.22
N GLN A 58 12.79 9.84 -0.93
CA GLN A 58 13.41 9.98 -2.25
C GLN A 58 12.40 10.33 -3.34
N ASN A 59 11.19 9.83 -3.27
CA ASN A 59 10.14 10.05 -4.27
C ASN A 59 9.46 11.41 -4.19
N GLY A 60 9.72 12.20 -3.16
CA GLY A 60 9.18 13.55 -3.09
C GLY A 60 9.39 14.25 -1.75
N ARG A 61 9.70 15.55 -1.81
CA ARG A 61 9.95 16.41 -0.66
C ARG A 61 8.90 16.29 0.47
N TYR A 62 7.67 16.01 0.12
CA TYR A 62 6.55 15.95 1.06
C TYR A 62 6.02 14.52 1.27
N GLY A 63 6.65 13.52 0.67
CA GLY A 63 6.17 12.13 0.67
C GLY A 63 5.83 11.59 2.06
N LEU A 64 6.75 11.70 3.01
CA LEU A 64 6.54 11.25 4.39
C LEU A 64 5.44 12.04 5.12
N ARG A 65 5.34 13.35 4.89
CA ARG A 65 4.30 14.18 5.51
C ARG A 65 2.92 13.86 4.97
N LEU A 66 2.81 13.65 3.66
CA LEU A 66 1.55 13.25 3.02
C LEU A 66 1.11 11.88 3.51
N ARG A 67 2.03 10.93 3.61
CA ARG A 67 1.72 9.62 4.18
C ARG A 67 1.19 9.74 5.60
N ALA A 68 1.89 10.44 6.47
CA ALA A 68 1.46 10.63 7.86
C ALA A 68 0.09 11.34 7.97
N LEU A 69 -0.17 12.33 7.09
CA LEU A 69 -1.45 13.03 7.03
C LEU A 69 -2.59 12.07 6.66
N PHE A 70 -2.47 11.35 5.55
CA PHE A 70 -3.50 10.44 5.07
C PHE A 70 -3.70 9.22 5.99
N GLU A 71 -2.63 8.69 6.59
CA GLU A 71 -2.72 7.67 7.64
C GLU A 71 -3.47 8.19 8.87
N GLY A 72 -3.19 9.42 9.29
CA GLY A 72 -3.88 10.07 10.40
C GLY A 72 -5.37 10.26 10.13
N ILE A 73 -5.73 10.72 8.93
CA ILE A 73 -7.14 10.84 8.50
C ILE A 73 -7.79 9.45 8.48
N TYR A 74 -7.17 8.47 7.83
CA TYR A 74 -7.73 7.12 7.70
C TYR A 74 -7.98 6.45 9.05
N LEU A 75 -7.08 6.61 10.01
CA LEU A 75 -7.20 6.03 11.34
C LEU A 75 -8.16 6.80 12.25
N GLY A 76 -8.14 8.14 12.18
CA GLY A 76 -8.85 9.01 13.10
C GLY A 76 -10.22 9.49 12.61
N TYR A 77 -10.63 9.18 11.37
CA TYR A 77 -11.90 9.65 10.85
C TYR A 77 -13.08 8.93 11.50
N GLU A 78 -13.95 9.71 12.16
CA GLU A 78 -15.14 9.23 12.87
C GLU A 78 -16.45 9.45 12.09
N GLY A 79 -16.37 10.02 10.88
CA GLY A 79 -17.54 10.30 10.03
C GLY A 79 -17.99 9.08 9.20
N ASP A 80 -18.77 9.36 8.14
CA ASP A 80 -19.28 8.33 7.24
C ASP A 80 -18.19 7.75 6.34
N ARG A 81 -17.68 6.59 6.72
CA ARG A 81 -16.67 5.84 5.95
C ARG A 81 -17.23 5.18 4.68
N THR A 82 -18.54 5.24 4.45
CA THR A 82 -19.17 4.70 3.23
C THR A 82 -19.40 5.77 2.18
N SER A 83 -19.08 7.02 2.49
CA SER A 83 -19.20 8.14 1.54
C SER A 83 -18.23 8.01 0.37
N ALA A 84 -18.63 8.56 -0.78
CA ALA A 84 -17.78 8.56 -1.98
C ALA A 84 -16.45 9.30 -1.75
N ASP A 85 -16.48 10.42 -1.01
CA ASP A 85 -15.27 11.17 -0.68
C ASP A 85 -14.32 10.37 0.20
N PHE A 86 -14.83 9.66 1.24
CA PHE A 86 -13.98 8.81 2.08
C PHE A 86 -13.35 7.67 1.29
N HIS A 87 -14.11 7.05 0.40
CA HIS A 87 -13.56 6.04 -0.51
C HIS A 87 -12.48 6.60 -1.44
N GLY A 88 -12.62 7.85 -1.88
CA GLY A 88 -11.58 8.55 -2.64
C GLY A 88 -10.31 8.78 -1.82
N VAL A 89 -10.43 9.17 -0.56
CA VAL A 89 -9.28 9.32 0.38
C VAL A 89 -8.60 7.98 0.61
N GLU A 90 -9.36 6.92 0.84
CA GLU A 90 -8.85 5.57 1.05
C GLU A 90 -8.09 5.04 -0.19
N GLU A 91 -8.66 5.22 -1.39
CA GLU A 91 -8.02 4.86 -2.64
C GLU A 91 -6.69 5.62 -2.83
N TYR A 92 -6.71 6.94 -2.57
CA TYR A 92 -5.51 7.76 -2.69
C TYR A 92 -4.42 7.32 -1.73
N LEU A 93 -4.76 6.99 -0.47
CA LEU A 93 -3.82 6.46 0.52
C LEU A 93 -3.22 5.12 0.06
N PHE A 94 -4.03 4.22 -0.49
CA PHE A 94 -3.55 2.92 -0.96
C PHE A 94 -2.60 3.06 -2.16
N ARG A 95 -2.90 3.97 -3.09
CA ARG A 95 -2.00 4.32 -4.19
C ARG A 95 -0.69 4.91 -3.67
N LEU A 96 -0.76 5.81 -2.69
CA LEU A 96 0.39 6.42 -2.03
C LEU A 96 1.29 5.36 -1.38
N TRP A 97 0.71 4.40 -0.66
CA TRP A 97 1.45 3.30 -0.05
C TRP A 97 2.12 2.40 -1.09
N PHE A 98 1.37 2.01 -2.10
CA PHE A 98 1.85 1.11 -3.14
C PHE A 98 3.01 1.71 -3.95
N SER A 99 2.92 2.99 -4.29
CA SER A 99 3.92 3.68 -5.10
C SER A 99 5.01 4.37 -4.29
N SER A 100 4.92 4.32 -2.96
CA SER A 100 5.82 5.05 -2.04
C SER A 100 5.89 6.55 -2.36
N GLY A 101 4.78 7.16 -2.78
CA GLY A 101 4.69 8.57 -3.16
C GLY A 101 3.48 8.91 -4.00
N ILE A 102 3.43 10.16 -4.45
CA ILE A 102 2.28 10.73 -5.19
C ILE A 102 2.30 10.42 -6.70
N HIS A 103 3.33 9.77 -7.19
CA HIS A 103 3.48 9.46 -8.60
C HIS A 103 3.16 7.98 -8.88
N HIS A 104 2.66 7.73 -10.08
CA HIS A 104 2.44 6.36 -10.54
C HIS A 104 3.77 5.57 -10.52
N HIS A 105 3.73 4.33 -10.05
CA HIS A 105 4.92 3.49 -9.85
C HIS A 105 5.72 3.14 -11.13
N TYR A 106 5.12 3.33 -12.31
CA TYR A 106 5.77 3.15 -13.62
C TYR A 106 5.98 4.46 -14.39
N GLY A 107 5.67 5.61 -13.80
CA GLY A 107 5.73 6.88 -14.50
C GLY A 107 5.94 8.08 -13.60
N SER A 108 5.89 9.27 -14.20
CA SER A 108 5.98 10.55 -13.49
C SER A 108 4.64 11.25 -13.31
N GLU A 109 3.55 10.59 -13.70
CA GLU A 109 2.20 11.11 -13.56
C GLU A 109 1.78 11.10 -12.10
N LYS A 110 1.21 12.21 -11.63
CA LYS A 110 0.69 12.32 -10.27
C LYS A 110 -0.69 11.68 -10.19
N PHE A 111 -0.95 11.04 -9.07
CA PHE A 111 -2.31 10.59 -8.77
C PHE A 111 -3.23 11.78 -8.57
N GLU A 112 -4.36 11.76 -9.24
CA GLU A 112 -5.43 12.72 -9.00
C GLU A 112 -6.30 12.23 -7.85
N PRO A 113 -6.63 13.10 -6.88
CA PRO A 113 -7.54 12.74 -5.79
C PRO A 113 -8.97 12.60 -6.31
N HIS A 114 -9.67 11.54 -5.89
CA HIS A 114 -11.09 11.32 -6.18
C HIS A 114 -11.98 11.77 -5.03
N PHE A 115 -11.60 12.81 -4.32
CA PHE A 115 -12.36 13.48 -3.26
C PHE A 115 -12.29 14.99 -3.45
N SER A 116 -13.27 15.71 -2.91
CA SER A 116 -13.29 17.16 -3.02
C SER A 116 -12.29 17.83 -2.08
N GLU A 117 -11.73 18.97 -2.48
CA GLU A 117 -10.85 19.78 -1.63
C GLU A 117 -11.55 20.22 -0.33
N ALA A 118 -12.86 20.46 -0.40
CA ALA A 118 -13.66 20.88 0.75
C ALA A 118 -13.90 19.73 1.76
N TYR A 119 -13.62 18.48 1.38
CA TYR A 119 -13.80 17.33 2.25
C TYR A 119 -12.62 17.13 3.22
N LEU A 120 -11.41 17.54 2.82
CA LEU A 120 -10.21 17.50 3.65
C LEU A 120 -10.11 18.71 4.58
#